data_184cab7e9192acaa6b3138348623846a
#
_entry.id   184cab7e9192acaa6b3138348623846a
#
_cell.length_a   1.000
_cell.length_b   1.000
_cell.length_c   1.000
_cell.angle_alpha   90.00
_cell.angle_beta   90.00
_cell.angle_gamma   90.00
#
_symmetry.space_group_name_H-M   'P 1'
#
loop_
_entity.id
_entity.type
_entity.pdbx_description
1 polymer ?
#
loop_
_entity_poly.entity_id
_entity_poly.type
_entity_poly.pdbx_seq_one_letter_code
_entity_poly.pdbx_strand_id
1 'polypeptide(L)'
;MRTAAQTILDEYKGQFPTTYKEVLSLKGIGAYTAAAICSFAYNLPYAVVDGNVYRVLSRYYGINLPIDSTQGKKHFAQLAQELLPTHQGADYNQGLMDFGALQCTPQSPACETCPLSYSCYAYSKGQVELFPYKSKKVKTIERHFVYVDIITPNGHWLHRRGKNDIWQGLYEFPLLEFDHQPSFEEVVVHPFIENIQAKGCWREMKVNVKHVLTHQIIFADYYQLSFNEVQPLPEGFKSVAEGELSKYAMPQLLLKLTESS
;
A
#
# COMPACT_ATOMS: atom_id res chain seq x y z
N MET A 1 -1.04 -7.90 12.67
CA MET A 1 -0.55 -7.18 13.88
C MET A 1 -1.29 -7.60 15.15
N ARG A 2 -2.63 -7.46 15.30
CA ARG A 2 -3.35 -7.82 16.57
C ARG A 2 -3.07 -9.25 17.05
N THR A 3 -3.15 -10.26 16.18
CA THR A 3 -2.86 -11.66 16.54
C THR A 3 -1.41 -11.85 17.00
N ALA A 4 -0.44 -11.22 16.35
CA ALA A 4 0.95 -11.29 16.77
C ALA A 4 1.16 -10.65 18.16
N ALA A 5 0.52 -9.51 18.42
CA ALA A 5 0.58 -8.87 19.73
C ALA A 5 -0.03 -9.77 20.81
N GLN A 6 -1.14 -10.46 20.52
CA GLN A 6 -1.74 -11.42 21.44
C GLN A 6 -0.80 -12.59 21.72
N THR A 7 -0.19 -13.18 20.68
CA THR A 7 0.83 -14.23 20.85
C THR A 7 2.00 -13.76 21.73
N ILE A 8 2.46 -12.52 21.54
CA ILE A 8 3.54 -11.97 22.38
C ILE A 8 3.13 -11.88 23.86
N LEU A 9 1.90 -11.46 24.11
CA LEU A 9 1.38 -11.41 25.50
C LEU A 9 1.26 -12.81 26.12
N ASP A 10 0.67 -13.74 25.38
CA ASP A 10 0.29 -15.06 25.91
C ASP A 10 1.48 -16.02 26.00
N GLU A 11 2.32 -16.08 24.97
CA GLU A 11 3.41 -17.05 24.85
C GLU A 11 4.76 -16.49 25.29
N TYR A 12 4.99 -15.19 25.10
CA TYR A 12 6.27 -14.54 25.43
C TYR A 12 6.17 -13.58 26.63
N LYS A 13 5.08 -13.64 27.41
CA LYS A 13 4.89 -12.83 28.65
C LYS A 13 5.02 -11.32 28.40
N GLY A 14 4.61 -10.85 27.23
CA GLY A 14 4.69 -9.44 26.84
C GLY A 14 6.08 -9.00 26.36
N GLN A 15 7.08 -9.87 26.30
CA GLN A 15 8.40 -9.57 25.77
C GLN A 15 8.48 -9.97 24.30
N PHE A 16 8.98 -9.08 23.46
CA PHE A 16 9.14 -9.38 22.03
C PHE A 16 10.24 -10.45 21.85
N PRO A 17 10.00 -11.52 21.03
CA PRO A 17 10.99 -12.56 20.81
C PRO A 17 12.24 -12.02 20.11
N THR A 18 13.40 -12.56 20.46
CA THR A 18 14.70 -12.05 20.01
C THR A 18 15.40 -12.97 19.02
N THR A 19 14.87 -14.16 18.74
CA THR A 19 15.46 -15.06 17.75
C THR A 19 14.70 -14.97 16.42
N TYR A 20 15.41 -15.15 15.31
CA TYR A 20 14.80 -15.12 13.95
C TYR A 20 13.64 -16.11 13.81
N LYS A 21 13.80 -17.32 14.35
CA LYS A 21 12.78 -18.37 14.27
C LYS A 21 11.49 -17.97 14.97
N GLU A 22 11.60 -17.42 16.17
CA GLU A 22 10.44 -16.97 16.96
C GLU A 22 9.78 -15.74 16.33
N VAL A 23 10.57 -14.75 15.88
CA VAL A 23 10.05 -13.58 15.18
C VAL A 23 9.31 -13.99 13.91
N LEU A 24 9.86 -14.93 13.13
CA LEU A 24 9.24 -15.43 11.90
C LEU A 24 7.94 -16.21 12.17
N SER A 25 7.78 -16.83 13.35
CA SER A 25 6.56 -17.56 13.71
C SER A 25 5.37 -16.66 14.01
N LEU A 26 5.58 -15.38 14.26
CA LEU A 26 4.53 -14.43 14.56
C LEU A 26 3.63 -14.19 13.33
N LYS A 27 2.32 -14.28 13.52
CA LYS A 27 1.35 -14.14 12.43
C LYS A 27 1.44 -12.79 11.73
N GLY A 28 1.69 -12.82 10.42
CA GLY A 28 1.83 -11.63 9.57
C GLY A 28 3.26 -11.11 9.46
N ILE A 29 4.24 -11.82 10.04
CA ILE A 29 5.66 -11.56 9.85
C ILE A 29 6.22 -12.55 8.83
N GLY A 30 6.70 -12.04 7.71
CA GLY A 30 7.41 -12.80 6.69
C GLY A 30 8.93 -12.75 6.87
N ALA A 31 9.65 -13.51 6.05
CA ALA A 31 11.11 -13.62 6.10
C ALA A 31 11.82 -12.25 6.05
N TYR A 32 11.36 -11.34 5.18
CA TYR A 32 11.89 -9.98 5.10
C TYR A 32 11.72 -9.22 6.43
N THR A 33 10.50 -9.19 6.96
CA THR A 33 10.21 -8.47 8.22
C THR A 33 10.96 -9.07 9.40
N ALA A 34 11.05 -10.40 9.46
CA ALA A 34 11.81 -11.09 10.50
C ALA A 34 13.31 -10.73 10.44
N ALA A 35 13.92 -10.77 9.24
CA ALA A 35 15.30 -10.36 9.04
C ALA A 35 15.54 -8.90 9.43
N ALA A 36 14.64 -7.99 9.01
CA ALA A 36 14.72 -6.57 9.34
C ALA A 36 14.66 -6.34 10.87
N ILE A 37 13.70 -6.94 11.56
CA ILE A 37 13.61 -6.82 13.03
C ILE A 37 14.87 -7.37 13.69
N CYS A 38 15.31 -8.56 13.31
CA CYS A 38 16.49 -9.19 13.90
C CYS A 38 17.76 -8.37 13.64
N SER A 39 17.92 -7.81 12.44
CA SER A 39 19.08 -7.00 12.09
C SER A 39 19.06 -5.65 12.80
N PHE A 40 17.97 -4.88 12.64
CA PHE A 40 17.95 -3.49 13.12
C PHE A 40 17.72 -3.35 14.63
N ALA A 41 16.87 -4.19 15.23
CA ALA A 41 16.58 -4.09 16.65
C ALA A 41 17.56 -4.88 17.52
N TYR A 42 18.12 -5.98 17.01
CA TYR A 42 18.95 -6.88 17.78
C TYR A 42 20.39 -7.04 17.24
N ASN A 43 20.72 -6.34 16.16
CA ASN A 43 22.02 -6.43 15.48
C ASN A 43 22.45 -7.86 15.14
N LEU A 44 21.47 -8.72 14.82
CA LEU A 44 21.74 -10.09 14.42
C LEU A 44 22.14 -10.16 12.94
N PRO A 45 22.99 -11.12 12.53
CA PRO A 45 23.57 -11.17 11.20
C PRO A 45 22.59 -11.77 10.16
N TYR A 46 21.47 -11.11 9.92
CA TYR A 46 20.49 -11.48 8.91
C TYR A 46 20.45 -10.44 7.81
N ALA A 47 20.60 -10.89 6.56
CA ALA A 47 20.48 -10.02 5.41
C ALA A 47 19.02 -9.63 5.15
N VAL A 48 18.80 -8.35 4.88
CA VAL A 48 17.47 -7.78 4.59
C VAL A 48 17.37 -7.56 3.08
N VAL A 49 16.43 -8.27 2.41
CA VAL A 49 16.27 -8.23 0.96
C VAL A 49 14.89 -7.66 0.61
N ASP A 50 14.83 -6.38 0.32
CA ASP A 50 13.66 -5.67 -0.18
C ASP A 50 13.71 -5.41 -1.69
N GLY A 51 12.75 -4.66 -2.22
CA GLY A 51 12.72 -4.28 -3.63
C GLY A 51 13.95 -3.45 -4.07
N ASN A 52 14.52 -2.65 -3.18
CA ASN A 52 15.71 -1.87 -3.45
C ASN A 52 16.95 -2.77 -3.55
N VAL A 53 17.10 -3.68 -2.59
CA VAL A 53 18.22 -4.64 -2.56
C VAL A 53 18.18 -5.56 -3.77
N TYR A 54 17.00 -6.11 -4.14
CA TYR A 54 16.86 -6.89 -5.38
C TYR A 54 17.35 -6.11 -6.60
N ARG A 55 16.99 -4.85 -6.71
CA ARG A 55 17.37 -3.99 -7.85
C ARG A 55 18.87 -3.71 -7.88
N VAL A 56 19.45 -3.34 -6.74
CA VAL A 56 20.89 -3.07 -6.64
C VAL A 56 21.69 -4.31 -6.99
N LEU A 57 21.41 -5.44 -6.34
CA LEU A 57 22.16 -6.67 -6.56
C LEU A 57 22.00 -7.22 -7.99
N SER A 58 20.77 -7.18 -8.55
CA SER A 58 20.58 -7.63 -9.92
C SER A 58 21.31 -6.76 -10.95
N ARG A 59 21.32 -5.45 -10.78
CA ARG A 59 22.07 -4.52 -11.66
C ARG A 59 23.56 -4.67 -11.51
N TYR A 60 24.04 -4.71 -10.27
CA TYR A 60 25.46 -4.76 -10.00
C TYR A 60 26.11 -6.06 -10.50
N TYR A 61 25.48 -7.21 -10.21
CA TYR A 61 25.99 -8.54 -10.59
C TYR A 61 25.45 -9.05 -11.94
N GLY A 62 24.52 -8.36 -12.59
CA GLY A 62 23.91 -8.81 -13.85
C GLY A 62 23.04 -10.06 -13.71
N ILE A 63 22.30 -10.20 -12.61
CA ILE A 63 21.55 -11.41 -12.30
C ILE A 63 20.21 -11.43 -13.06
N ASN A 64 20.06 -12.39 -13.99
CA ASN A 64 18.88 -12.55 -14.84
C ASN A 64 17.74 -13.37 -14.20
N LEU A 65 17.91 -13.83 -12.96
CA LEU A 65 16.87 -14.59 -12.28
C LEU A 65 15.70 -13.67 -11.89
N PRO A 66 14.45 -14.06 -12.22
CA PRO A 66 13.28 -13.27 -11.84
C PRO A 66 13.15 -13.17 -10.32
N ILE A 67 13.10 -11.95 -9.79
CA ILE A 67 13.04 -11.69 -8.35
C ILE A 67 11.73 -12.16 -7.69
N ASP A 68 10.69 -12.39 -8.48
CA ASP A 68 9.38 -12.90 -8.06
C ASP A 68 9.27 -14.42 -8.11
N SER A 69 10.28 -15.13 -8.66
CA SER A 69 10.36 -16.59 -8.66
C SER A 69 10.91 -17.13 -7.33
N THR A 70 10.57 -18.40 -7.01
CA THR A 70 11.13 -19.08 -5.82
C THR A 70 12.64 -19.21 -5.91
N GLN A 71 13.16 -19.53 -7.08
CA GLN A 71 14.61 -19.65 -7.33
C GLN A 71 15.30 -18.30 -7.18
N GLY A 72 14.74 -17.23 -7.76
CA GLY A 72 15.29 -15.89 -7.63
C GLY A 72 15.34 -15.44 -6.17
N LYS A 73 14.23 -15.58 -5.44
CA LYS A 73 14.19 -15.23 -4.01
C LYS A 73 15.26 -15.96 -3.20
N LYS A 74 15.44 -17.26 -3.42
CA LYS A 74 16.46 -18.05 -2.73
C LYS A 74 17.87 -17.58 -3.08
N HIS A 75 18.16 -17.35 -4.37
CA HIS A 75 19.46 -16.89 -4.85
C HIS A 75 19.84 -15.53 -4.27
N PHE A 76 18.95 -14.55 -4.35
CA PHE A 76 19.20 -13.21 -3.81
C PHE A 76 19.32 -13.18 -2.28
N ALA A 77 18.55 -14.00 -1.58
CA ALA A 77 18.67 -14.12 -0.13
C ALA A 77 20.05 -14.71 0.26
N GLN A 78 20.51 -15.73 -0.46
CA GLN A 78 21.81 -16.31 -0.24
C GLN A 78 22.93 -15.32 -0.55
N LEU A 79 22.89 -14.66 -1.71
CA LEU A 79 23.89 -13.67 -2.10
C LEU A 79 23.96 -12.52 -1.10
N ALA A 80 22.81 -11.97 -0.68
CA ALA A 80 22.78 -10.91 0.29
C ALA A 80 23.36 -11.33 1.64
N GLN A 81 23.13 -12.59 2.05
CA GLN A 81 23.69 -13.14 3.29
C GLN A 81 25.21 -13.33 3.19
N GLU A 82 25.72 -13.76 2.04
CA GLU A 82 27.17 -13.91 1.78
C GLU A 82 27.89 -12.55 1.77
N LEU A 83 27.22 -11.49 1.31
CA LEU A 83 27.77 -10.13 1.28
C LEU A 83 27.68 -9.41 2.63
N LEU A 84 26.87 -9.91 3.56
CA LEU A 84 26.66 -9.27 4.86
C LEU A 84 27.93 -9.35 5.70
N PRO A 85 28.50 -8.21 6.17
CA PRO A 85 29.66 -8.26 7.05
C PRO A 85 29.29 -8.86 8.41
N THR A 86 30.23 -9.57 9.02
CA THR A 86 30.08 -10.23 10.33
C THR A 86 29.79 -9.22 11.46
N HIS A 87 30.30 -8.00 11.30
CA HIS A 87 30.04 -6.87 12.18
C HIS A 87 29.40 -5.75 11.38
N GLN A 88 28.52 -4.95 11.99
CA GLN A 88 27.82 -3.85 11.32
C GLN A 88 26.76 -4.30 10.28
N GLY A 89 26.17 -5.49 10.47
CA GLY A 89 25.15 -6.00 9.54
C GLY A 89 23.94 -5.09 9.41
N ALA A 90 23.50 -4.44 10.49
CA ALA A 90 22.39 -3.48 10.48
C ALA A 90 22.70 -2.25 9.60
N ASP A 91 23.88 -1.64 9.79
CA ASP A 91 24.31 -0.48 8.99
C ASP A 91 24.47 -0.83 7.52
N TYR A 92 25.02 -2.01 7.23
CA TYR A 92 25.15 -2.50 5.86
C TYR A 92 23.80 -2.70 5.18
N ASN A 93 22.85 -3.35 5.86
CA ASN A 93 21.48 -3.54 5.34
C ASN A 93 20.82 -2.18 5.07
N GLN A 94 20.90 -1.26 6.02
CA GLN A 94 20.33 0.08 5.87
C GLN A 94 21.00 0.82 4.70
N GLY A 95 22.32 0.83 4.65
CA GLY A 95 23.08 1.49 3.58
C GLY A 95 22.73 0.92 2.19
N LEU A 96 22.55 -0.39 2.06
CA LEU A 96 22.18 -1.03 0.78
C LEU A 96 20.75 -0.67 0.37
N MET A 97 19.80 -0.59 1.31
CA MET A 97 18.44 -0.15 1.07
C MET A 97 18.38 1.32 0.65
N ASP A 98 19.10 2.20 1.37
CA ASP A 98 19.17 3.63 1.09
C ASP A 98 19.87 3.90 -0.25
N PHE A 99 20.93 3.18 -0.55
CA PHE A 99 21.59 3.25 -1.86
C PHE A 99 20.61 2.91 -2.99
N GLY A 100 19.80 1.88 -2.80
CA GLY A 100 18.74 1.54 -3.76
C GLY A 100 17.65 2.60 -3.87
N ALA A 101 17.29 3.25 -2.77
CA ALA A 101 16.24 4.27 -2.76
C ALA A 101 16.70 5.61 -3.36
N LEU A 102 17.94 6.01 -3.10
CA LEU A 102 18.44 7.36 -3.41
C LEU A 102 19.31 7.40 -4.67
N GLN A 103 20.20 6.42 -4.87
CA GLN A 103 21.18 6.40 -5.97
C GLN A 103 20.75 5.46 -7.10
N CYS A 104 20.50 4.20 -6.81
CA CYS A 104 20.12 3.18 -7.79
C CYS A 104 18.60 3.11 -7.94
N THR A 105 17.96 4.23 -8.27
CA THR A 105 16.50 4.39 -8.38
C THR A 105 15.87 3.49 -9.45
N PRO A 106 14.56 3.18 -9.35
CA PRO A 106 13.87 2.33 -10.34
C PRO A 106 13.94 2.88 -11.75
N GLN A 107 13.71 4.18 -11.90
CA GLN A 107 13.72 4.89 -13.18
C GLN A 107 14.84 5.93 -13.20
N SER A 108 15.52 6.06 -14.33
CA SER A 108 16.56 7.06 -14.57
C SER A 108 17.57 7.22 -13.40
N PRO A 109 18.22 6.13 -12.95
CA PRO A 109 19.22 6.24 -11.88
C PRO A 109 20.42 7.06 -12.34
N ALA A 110 21.02 7.85 -11.43
CA ALA A 110 22.19 8.68 -11.72
C ALA A 110 23.47 7.82 -11.80
N CYS A 111 23.58 6.98 -12.83
CA CYS A 111 24.67 6.02 -12.98
C CYS A 111 26.05 6.67 -13.17
N GLU A 112 26.12 7.83 -13.83
CA GLU A 112 27.38 8.55 -14.08
C GLU A 112 28.07 9.01 -12.79
N THR A 113 27.30 9.36 -11.78
CA THR A 113 27.81 9.79 -10.45
C THR A 113 27.78 8.67 -9.41
N CYS A 114 27.43 7.45 -9.83
CA CYS A 114 27.32 6.32 -8.91
C CYS A 114 28.71 5.80 -8.51
N PRO A 115 29.02 5.67 -7.21
CA PRO A 115 30.30 5.16 -6.75
C PRO A 115 30.59 3.71 -7.16
N LEU A 116 29.54 2.95 -7.54
CA LEU A 116 29.66 1.57 -8.02
C LEU A 116 29.67 1.46 -9.55
N SER A 117 29.60 2.57 -10.30
CA SER A 117 29.47 2.58 -11.78
C SER A 117 30.61 1.81 -12.47
N TYR A 118 31.81 1.92 -11.94
CA TYR A 118 33.01 1.29 -12.50
C TYR A 118 32.92 -0.25 -12.59
N SER A 119 32.29 -0.89 -11.62
CA SER A 119 32.17 -2.35 -11.53
C SER A 119 30.74 -2.86 -11.79
N CYS A 120 29.80 -1.97 -12.09
CA CYS A 120 28.40 -2.33 -12.27
C CYS A 120 28.17 -3.01 -13.64
N TYR A 121 27.73 -4.26 -13.63
CA TYR A 121 27.44 -5.01 -14.85
C TYR A 121 26.39 -4.32 -15.71
N ALA A 122 25.22 -3.97 -15.16
CA ALA A 122 24.12 -3.40 -15.93
C ALA A 122 24.51 -2.06 -16.59
N TYR A 123 25.28 -1.23 -15.89
CA TYR A 123 25.77 0.03 -16.43
C TYR A 123 26.77 -0.19 -17.56
N SER A 124 27.77 -1.05 -17.37
CA SER A 124 28.79 -1.36 -18.39
C SER A 124 28.21 -1.95 -19.67
N LYS A 125 27.01 -2.58 -19.60
CA LYS A 125 26.31 -3.16 -20.74
C LYS A 125 25.21 -2.26 -21.30
N GLY A 126 24.94 -1.09 -20.73
CA GLY A 126 23.81 -0.25 -21.12
C GLY A 126 22.43 -0.88 -20.86
N GLN A 127 22.33 -1.76 -19.87
CA GLN A 127 21.15 -2.60 -19.62
C GLN A 127 20.47 -2.30 -18.28
N VAL A 128 20.67 -1.12 -17.73
CA VAL A 128 20.17 -0.76 -16.39
C VAL A 128 18.65 -0.95 -16.24
N GLU A 129 17.90 -0.60 -17.29
CA GLU A 129 16.43 -0.70 -17.30
C GLU A 129 15.89 -2.14 -17.40
N LEU A 130 16.74 -3.10 -17.80
CA LEU A 130 16.34 -4.51 -17.87
C LEU A 130 16.30 -5.18 -16.50
N PHE A 131 16.97 -4.59 -15.49
CA PHE A 131 17.08 -5.15 -14.16
C PHE A 131 16.27 -4.33 -13.12
N PRO A 132 15.62 -5.01 -12.15
CA PRO A 132 15.58 -6.47 -11.95
C PRO A 132 14.58 -7.18 -12.87
N TYR A 133 14.87 -8.41 -13.23
CA TYR A 133 13.95 -9.26 -13.97
C TYR A 133 12.74 -9.66 -13.13
N LYS A 134 11.55 -9.67 -13.75
CA LYS A 134 10.30 -10.20 -13.18
C LYS A 134 9.65 -11.15 -14.15
N SER A 135 9.24 -12.34 -13.68
CA SER A 135 8.57 -13.34 -14.50
C SER A 135 7.11 -13.01 -14.79
N LYS A 136 6.46 -12.26 -13.90
CA LYS A 136 5.04 -11.91 -13.97
C LYS A 136 4.87 -10.41 -14.15
N LYS A 137 4.12 -10.03 -15.19
CA LYS A 137 3.49 -8.71 -15.21
C LYS A 137 2.35 -8.73 -14.20
N VAL A 138 2.37 -7.82 -13.25
CA VAL A 138 1.23 -7.64 -12.34
C VAL A 138 0.04 -7.21 -13.19
N LYS A 139 -1.00 -8.05 -13.26
CA LYS A 139 -2.28 -7.63 -13.85
C LYS A 139 -2.90 -6.64 -12.86
N THR A 140 -3.02 -5.41 -13.26
CA THR A 140 -3.80 -4.40 -12.53
C THR A 140 -5.25 -4.50 -12.94
N ILE A 141 -6.15 -4.43 -11.97
CA ILE A 141 -7.60 -4.35 -12.18
C ILE A 141 -7.96 -2.87 -12.09
N GLU A 142 -8.70 -2.37 -13.07
CA GLU A 142 -9.29 -1.03 -13.01
C GLU A 142 -10.62 -1.10 -12.28
N ARG A 143 -10.85 -0.15 -11.37
CA ARG A 143 -12.09 0.00 -10.61
C ARG A 143 -12.53 1.46 -10.67
N HIS A 144 -13.84 1.67 -10.79
CA HIS A 144 -14.43 3.00 -10.85
C HIS A 144 -15.30 3.20 -9.61
N PHE A 145 -14.86 4.11 -8.75
CA PHE A 145 -15.48 4.43 -7.47
C PHE A 145 -16.17 5.78 -7.55
N VAL A 146 -17.43 5.84 -7.15
CA VAL A 146 -18.13 7.10 -6.94
C VAL A 146 -18.48 7.21 -5.46
N TYR A 147 -17.82 8.12 -4.77
CA TYR A 147 -18.16 8.45 -3.40
C TYR A 147 -19.23 9.54 -3.38
N VAL A 148 -20.34 9.29 -2.70
CA VAL A 148 -21.42 10.24 -2.52
C VAL A 148 -21.50 10.62 -1.05
N ASP A 149 -21.00 11.82 -0.71
CA ASP A 149 -21.12 12.37 0.62
C ASP A 149 -22.55 12.88 0.84
N ILE A 150 -23.35 12.07 1.52
CA ILE A 150 -24.74 12.40 1.83
C ILE A 150 -24.76 13.21 3.12
N ILE A 151 -25.21 14.45 2.99
CA ILE A 151 -25.26 15.46 4.05
C ILE A 151 -26.71 15.73 4.44
N THR A 152 -27.02 15.53 5.70
CA THR A 152 -28.34 15.81 6.29
C THR A 152 -28.17 16.74 7.49
N PRO A 153 -29.26 17.29 8.07
CA PRO A 153 -29.17 18.04 9.32
C PRO A 153 -28.50 17.28 10.49
N ASN A 154 -28.48 15.95 10.43
CA ASN A 154 -27.83 15.11 11.43
C ASN A 154 -26.35 14.81 11.11
N GLY A 155 -25.82 15.33 9.99
CA GLY A 155 -24.44 15.14 9.55
C GLY A 155 -24.29 14.23 8.34
N HIS A 156 -23.07 13.76 8.15
CA HIS A 156 -22.62 12.95 7.01
C HIS A 156 -22.88 11.46 7.22
N TRP A 157 -23.25 10.78 6.16
CA TRP A 157 -23.41 9.33 6.22
C TRP A 157 -22.10 8.63 6.02
N LEU A 158 -21.72 7.78 6.99
CA LEU A 158 -20.55 6.92 6.90
C LEU A 158 -20.93 5.47 7.09
N HIS A 159 -20.23 4.58 6.40
CA HIS A 159 -20.27 3.15 6.70
C HIS A 159 -18.86 2.60 6.87
N ARG A 160 -18.74 1.42 7.46
CA ARG A 160 -17.46 0.75 7.67
C ARG A 160 -17.26 -0.32 6.61
N ARG A 161 -16.14 -0.25 5.88
CA ARG A 161 -15.81 -1.24 4.85
C ARG A 161 -15.75 -2.66 5.42
N GLY A 162 -16.39 -3.57 4.71
CA GLY A 162 -16.48 -4.98 5.05
C GLY A 162 -15.18 -5.76 4.89
N LYS A 163 -15.29 -7.08 5.05
CA LYS A 163 -14.18 -8.02 4.85
C LYS A 163 -13.98 -8.32 3.36
N ASN A 164 -12.77 -8.79 3.02
CA ASN A 164 -12.39 -9.31 1.70
C ASN A 164 -12.24 -8.25 0.59
N ASP A 165 -12.13 -6.98 0.93
CA ASP A 165 -11.76 -5.92 0.00
C ASP A 165 -10.66 -5.02 0.60
N ILE A 166 -10.10 -4.13 -0.24
CA ILE A 166 -9.12 -3.12 0.19
C ILE A 166 -9.71 -2.25 1.31
N TRP A 167 -8.83 -1.74 2.18
CA TRP A 167 -9.16 -0.82 3.26
C TRP A 167 -10.19 -1.35 4.27
N GLN A 168 -10.25 -2.68 4.44
CA GLN A 168 -11.13 -3.33 5.40
C GLN A 168 -11.09 -2.64 6.77
N GLY A 169 -12.27 -2.31 7.26
CA GLY A 169 -12.47 -1.73 8.59
C GLY A 169 -12.27 -0.22 8.67
N LEU A 170 -11.82 0.46 7.60
CA LEU A 170 -11.87 1.91 7.48
C LEU A 170 -13.29 2.37 7.21
N TYR A 171 -13.54 3.65 7.48
CA TYR A 171 -14.82 4.30 7.20
C TYR A 171 -14.78 5.04 5.88
N GLU A 172 -15.94 5.12 5.22
CA GLU A 172 -16.08 5.85 3.97
C GLU A 172 -17.51 6.39 3.82
N PHE A 173 -17.67 7.37 2.93
CA PHE A 173 -18.99 7.78 2.45
C PHE A 173 -19.63 6.66 1.64
N PRO A 174 -20.96 6.69 1.38
CA PRO A 174 -21.58 5.79 0.43
C PRO A 174 -20.75 5.63 -0.83
N LEU A 175 -20.38 4.40 -1.16
CA LEU A 175 -19.60 4.05 -2.33
C LEU A 175 -20.48 3.33 -3.35
N LEU A 176 -20.52 3.90 -4.56
CA LEU A 176 -21.08 3.24 -5.75
C LEU A 176 -19.90 2.77 -6.60
N GLU A 177 -19.89 1.49 -6.96
CA GLU A 177 -18.83 0.90 -7.78
C GLU A 177 -19.39 0.53 -9.15
N PHE A 178 -18.67 0.97 -10.20
CA PHE A 178 -19.03 0.72 -11.59
C PHE A 178 -17.91 -0.08 -12.28
N ASP A 179 -18.24 -0.76 -13.36
CA ASP A 179 -17.30 -1.48 -14.22
C ASP A 179 -16.67 -0.60 -15.31
N HIS A 180 -17.12 0.65 -15.41
CA HIS A 180 -16.66 1.68 -16.34
C HIS A 180 -16.68 3.06 -15.66
N GLN A 181 -16.11 4.10 -16.31
CA GLN A 181 -16.25 5.49 -15.85
C GLN A 181 -17.71 5.93 -16.05
N PRO A 182 -18.48 6.14 -14.97
CA PRO A 182 -19.89 6.47 -15.09
C PRO A 182 -20.08 7.94 -15.49
N SER A 183 -21.22 8.21 -16.15
CA SER A 183 -21.76 9.56 -16.29
C SER A 183 -22.48 9.99 -15.02
N PHE A 184 -22.67 11.30 -14.85
CA PHE A 184 -23.43 11.82 -13.71
C PHE A 184 -24.88 11.30 -13.67
N GLU A 185 -25.51 11.15 -14.85
CA GLU A 185 -26.85 10.58 -14.98
C GLU A 185 -26.93 9.16 -14.43
N GLU A 186 -25.92 8.33 -14.70
CA GLU A 186 -25.85 6.95 -14.17
C GLU A 186 -25.70 6.95 -12.64
N VAL A 187 -24.96 7.89 -12.09
CA VAL A 187 -24.83 8.06 -10.63
C VAL A 187 -26.17 8.40 -9.99
N VAL A 188 -26.92 9.34 -10.58
CA VAL A 188 -28.21 9.81 -10.04
C VAL A 188 -29.27 8.71 -10.06
N VAL A 189 -29.30 7.87 -11.09
CA VAL A 189 -30.28 6.77 -11.21
C VAL A 189 -29.80 5.45 -10.58
N HIS A 190 -28.66 5.47 -9.88
CA HIS A 190 -28.17 4.29 -9.20
C HIS A 190 -29.16 3.83 -8.11
N PRO A 191 -29.49 2.53 -7.99
CA PRO A 191 -30.52 2.03 -7.06
C PRO A 191 -30.34 2.48 -5.61
N PHE A 192 -29.10 2.62 -5.14
CA PHE A 192 -28.82 3.15 -3.80
C PHE A 192 -29.32 4.60 -3.65
N ILE A 193 -29.14 5.42 -4.66
CA ILE A 193 -29.55 6.83 -4.64
C ILE A 193 -31.09 6.96 -4.80
N GLU A 194 -31.67 6.21 -5.73
CA GLU A 194 -33.14 6.20 -5.93
C GLU A 194 -33.90 5.77 -4.69
N ASN A 195 -33.34 4.82 -3.91
CA ASN A 195 -33.96 4.36 -2.67
C ASN A 195 -34.03 5.43 -1.55
N ILE A 196 -33.27 6.51 -1.66
CA ILE A 196 -33.34 7.61 -0.68
C ILE A 196 -34.64 8.43 -0.87
N GLN A 197 -35.31 8.34 -2.03
CA GLN A 197 -36.62 8.90 -2.36
C GLN A 197 -36.80 10.40 -2.08
N ALA A 198 -35.74 11.15 -1.88
CA ALA A 198 -35.80 12.58 -1.55
C ALA A 198 -35.05 13.41 -2.60
N LYS A 199 -35.58 14.60 -2.88
CA LYS A 199 -34.89 15.57 -3.75
C LYS A 199 -33.82 16.28 -2.96
N GLY A 200 -32.56 15.92 -3.19
CA GLY A 200 -31.39 16.59 -2.64
C GLY A 200 -30.74 17.54 -3.65
N CYS A 201 -29.85 18.36 -3.15
CA CYS A 201 -29.01 19.26 -3.95
C CYS A 201 -27.66 18.59 -4.22
N TRP A 202 -27.36 18.33 -5.48
CA TRP A 202 -26.08 17.76 -5.92
C TRP A 202 -25.01 18.82 -6.13
N ARG A 203 -23.80 18.47 -5.75
CA ARG A 203 -22.59 19.26 -6.03
C ARG A 203 -21.46 18.32 -6.46
N GLU A 204 -20.92 18.54 -7.64
CA GLU A 204 -19.69 17.89 -8.08
C GLU A 204 -18.48 18.50 -7.35
N MET A 205 -17.66 17.68 -6.77
CA MET A 205 -16.48 18.10 -6.01
C MET A 205 -15.17 17.79 -6.76
N LYS A 206 -14.97 16.52 -7.07
CA LYS A 206 -13.80 16.05 -7.85
C LYS A 206 -14.20 14.86 -8.70
N VAL A 207 -13.68 14.81 -9.92
CA VAL A 207 -13.95 13.71 -10.84
C VAL A 207 -12.65 13.16 -11.42
N ASN A 208 -12.68 11.88 -11.77
CA ASN A 208 -11.61 11.15 -12.44
C ASN A 208 -10.25 11.20 -11.71
N VAL A 209 -10.27 11.14 -10.39
CA VAL A 209 -9.05 11.12 -9.57
C VAL A 209 -8.44 9.73 -9.59
N LYS A 210 -7.26 9.62 -10.21
CA LYS A 210 -6.53 8.35 -10.31
C LYS A 210 -5.77 8.04 -9.03
N HIS A 211 -5.97 6.82 -8.51
CA HIS A 211 -5.24 6.28 -7.37
C HIS A 211 -4.66 4.90 -7.71
N VAL A 212 -3.34 4.76 -7.61
CA VAL A 212 -2.63 3.54 -8.01
C VAL A 212 -2.25 2.73 -6.79
N LEU A 213 -2.69 1.48 -6.76
CA LEU A 213 -2.30 0.45 -5.79
C LEU A 213 -1.49 -0.63 -6.50
N THR A 214 -0.87 -1.54 -5.75
CA THR A 214 -0.02 -2.61 -6.31
C THR A 214 -0.74 -3.48 -7.35
N HIS A 215 -2.02 -3.78 -7.12
CA HIS A 215 -2.80 -4.69 -7.97
C HIS A 215 -4.05 -4.04 -8.56
N GLN A 216 -4.31 -2.77 -8.27
CA GLN A 216 -5.51 -2.06 -8.70
C GLN A 216 -5.18 -0.62 -9.09
N ILE A 217 -5.90 -0.12 -10.08
CA ILE A 217 -5.97 1.30 -10.42
C ILE A 217 -7.41 1.72 -10.16
N ILE A 218 -7.60 2.71 -9.31
CA ILE A 218 -8.91 3.23 -8.96
C ILE A 218 -9.06 4.60 -9.62
N PHE A 219 -10.12 4.78 -10.37
CA PHE A 219 -10.60 6.08 -10.81
C PHE A 219 -11.76 6.45 -9.90
N ALA A 220 -11.67 7.60 -9.25
CA ALA A 220 -12.62 7.98 -8.22
C ALA A 220 -13.26 9.33 -8.51
N ASP A 221 -14.57 9.37 -8.40
CA ASP A 221 -15.38 10.58 -8.42
C ASP A 221 -15.91 10.86 -7.02
N TYR A 222 -16.11 12.12 -6.69
CA TYR A 222 -16.62 12.57 -5.42
C TYR A 222 -17.69 13.63 -5.61
N TYR A 223 -18.89 13.33 -5.12
CA TYR A 223 -20.06 14.20 -5.15
C TYR A 223 -20.57 14.44 -3.73
N GLN A 224 -21.18 15.59 -3.52
CA GLN A 224 -22.00 15.87 -2.33
C GLN A 224 -23.47 15.86 -2.71
N LEU A 225 -24.28 15.23 -1.88
CA LEU A 225 -25.74 15.21 -1.98
C LEU A 225 -26.34 15.70 -0.67
N SER A 226 -26.82 16.94 -0.66
CA SER A 226 -27.31 17.62 0.54
C SER A 226 -28.83 17.61 0.62
N PHE A 227 -29.35 17.35 1.81
CA PHE A 227 -30.77 17.40 2.15
C PHE A 227 -31.05 18.40 3.27
N ASN A 228 -32.16 19.11 3.15
CA ASN A 228 -32.62 20.03 4.20
C ASN A 228 -33.39 19.30 5.33
N GLU A 229 -33.78 18.07 5.10
CA GLU A 229 -34.51 17.22 6.04
C GLU A 229 -33.71 15.96 6.38
N VAL A 230 -33.99 15.42 7.57
CA VAL A 230 -33.39 14.15 7.99
C VAL A 230 -33.90 13.03 7.11
N GLN A 231 -32.99 12.26 6.56
CA GLN A 231 -33.29 11.10 5.74
C GLN A 231 -33.17 9.82 6.56
N PRO A 232 -33.97 8.77 6.25
CA PRO A 232 -33.84 7.45 6.85
C PRO A 232 -32.44 6.88 6.61
N LEU A 233 -31.76 6.51 7.67
CA LEU A 233 -30.40 5.98 7.60
C LEU A 233 -30.45 4.51 7.19
N PRO A 234 -29.80 4.09 6.09
CA PRO A 234 -29.76 2.68 5.69
C PRO A 234 -29.02 1.82 6.72
N GLU A 235 -29.35 0.53 6.75
CA GLU A 235 -28.66 -0.43 7.62
C GLU A 235 -27.14 -0.43 7.36
N GLY A 236 -26.35 -0.46 8.44
CA GLY A 236 -24.88 -0.44 8.38
C GLY A 236 -24.26 0.96 8.25
N PHE A 237 -25.07 2.00 8.03
CA PHE A 237 -24.63 3.38 8.02
C PHE A 237 -24.79 4.05 9.40
N LYS A 238 -24.07 5.14 9.60
CA LYS A 238 -24.24 6.05 10.73
C LYS A 238 -24.15 7.49 10.26
N SER A 239 -24.85 8.38 10.95
CA SER A 239 -24.75 9.81 10.78
C SER A 239 -23.67 10.36 11.71
N VAL A 240 -22.78 11.19 11.17
CA VAL A 240 -21.62 11.74 11.89
C VAL A 240 -21.57 13.24 11.63
N ALA A 241 -21.54 14.04 12.70
CA ALA A 241 -21.39 15.48 12.58
C ALA A 241 -20.07 15.85 11.89
N GLU A 242 -20.04 16.89 11.09
CA GLU A 242 -18.87 17.33 10.32
C GLU A 242 -17.61 17.46 11.21
N GLY A 243 -17.72 18.12 12.36
CA GLY A 243 -16.62 18.28 13.31
C GLY A 243 -16.10 16.97 13.96
N GLU A 244 -16.79 15.85 13.73
CA GLU A 244 -16.40 14.53 14.23
C GLU A 244 -15.82 13.61 13.16
N LEU A 245 -15.85 13.99 11.88
CA LEU A 245 -15.34 13.17 10.77
C LEU A 245 -13.87 12.77 10.98
N SER A 246 -13.06 13.64 11.55
CA SER A 246 -11.64 13.37 11.84
C SER A 246 -11.40 12.25 12.84
N LYS A 247 -12.41 11.84 13.60
CA LYS A 247 -12.32 10.69 14.54
C LYS A 247 -12.43 9.34 13.82
N TYR A 248 -12.80 9.33 12.54
CA TYR A 248 -12.99 8.14 11.74
C TYR A 248 -11.83 7.94 10.77
N ALA A 249 -11.15 6.80 10.88
CA ALA A 249 -10.06 6.47 9.98
C ALA A 249 -10.63 6.17 8.57
N MET A 250 -10.24 6.96 7.58
CA MET A 250 -10.67 6.85 6.19
C MET A 250 -9.50 6.44 5.28
N PRO A 251 -9.78 5.86 4.09
CA PRO A 251 -8.77 5.63 3.07
C PRO A 251 -8.08 6.93 2.63
N GLN A 252 -6.77 6.86 2.35
CA GLN A 252 -5.99 8.03 1.86
C GLN A 252 -6.57 8.63 0.58
N LEU A 253 -7.18 7.80 -0.28
CA LEU A 253 -7.87 8.29 -1.47
C LEU A 253 -9.01 9.25 -1.07
N LEU A 254 -9.85 8.85 -0.11
CA LEU A 254 -10.99 9.64 0.31
C LEU A 254 -10.54 10.96 0.97
N LEU A 255 -9.48 10.93 1.77
CA LEU A 255 -8.90 12.15 2.33
C LEU A 255 -8.47 13.13 1.23
N LYS A 256 -7.81 12.64 0.17
CA LYS A 256 -7.44 13.46 -1.00
C LYS A 256 -8.64 14.02 -1.78
N LEU A 257 -9.75 13.29 -1.80
CA LEU A 257 -10.98 13.74 -2.46
C LEU A 257 -11.67 14.86 -1.65
N THR A 258 -11.60 14.81 -0.33
CA THR A 258 -12.24 15.78 0.58
C THR A 258 -11.36 16.99 0.89
N GLU A 259 -10.05 16.93 0.68
CA GLU A 259 -9.16 18.09 0.81
C GLU A 259 -9.60 19.20 -0.17
N SER A 260 -9.94 20.38 0.36
CA SER A 260 -10.21 21.56 -0.44
C SER A 260 -8.97 21.96 -1.23
N SER A 261 -9.14 22.21 -2.52
CA SER A 261 -8.07 22.70 -3.41
C SER A 261 -7.76 24.15 -3.11
#